data_ff80e4f263052a10872c093641768fcc
#
_entry.id   ff80e4f263052a10872c093641768fcc
#
_cell.length_a   1.000
_cell.length_b   1.000
_cell.length_c   1.000
_cell.angle_alpha   90.00
_cell.angle_beta   90.00
_cell.angle_gamma   90.00
#
_symmetry.space_group_name_H-M   'P 1'
#
loop_
_entity.id
_entity.type
_entity.pdbx_description
1 polymer ?
#
loop_
_entity_poly.entity_id
_entity_poly.type
_entity_poly.pdbx_seq_one_letter_code
_entity_poly.pdbx_strand_id
1 'polypeptide(L)'
;MPTSWKNMTLNFWKTMSDSLKPQLLEYALGPALRAFSTTRQGGVSRDNYASFNINAYCGDEADSIRQNKQALCDELGIEPQRLIMPHQTHTACVRVVDEAFFASSAAEQQAALEGVDALITDQTRLCIGVSTADCVPVVLADKDQRVVAAIHAGWRGTQAGIAANAVETMCRTFNLRAADLRAVIGPSISMQAFEVGQEVYDAFAATGQFPMSQIARRYPSKEGAEKWHIDLWAANFLTLEQCGLPMEHIQVSGVCTYAQFDRFFSARRLGINSGRIFTGIMKK
;
A
#
# COMPACT_ATOMS: atom_id res chain seq x y z
N MET A 1 44.38 9.80 27.87
CA MET A 1 43.05 9.23 27.62
C MET A 1 43.06 8.60 26.23
N PRO A 2 42.73 7.33 26.08
CA PRO A 2 42.96 6.63 24.81
C PRO A 2 41.91 7.00 23.77
N THR A 3 42.35 7.22 22.54
CA THR A 3 41.63 7.57 21.32
C THR A 3 40.70 6.45 20.78
N SER A 4 40.46 5.37 21.55
CA SER A 4 39.78 4.18 21.07
C SER A 4 38.23 4.27 21.04
N TRP A 5 37.61 5.16 21.82
CA TRP A 5 36.15 5.24 21.96
C TRP A 5 35.48 5.94 20.76
N LYS A 6 36.15 6.90 20.10
CA LYS A 6 35.61 7.59 18.91
C LYS A 6 35.53 6.68 17.69
N ASN A 7 36.48 5.75 17.55
CA ASN A 7 36.49 4.83 16.41
C ASN A 7 35.49 3.65 16.58
N MET A 8 35.19 3.27 17.84
CA MET A 8 34.21 2.22 18.10
C MET A 8 32.77 2.67 17.84
N THR A 9 32.42 3.92 18.17
CA THR A 9 31.09 4.49 17.87
C THR A 9 30.89 4.68 16.38
N LEU A 10 31.87 5.19 15.63
CA LEU A 10 31.76 5.38 14.19
C LEU A 10 31.62 4.06 13.42
N ASN A 11 32.31 3.00 13.83
CA ASN A 11 32.18 1.68 13.22
C ASN A 11 30.86 0.98 13.58
N PHE A 12 30.33 1.20 14.78
CA PHE A 12 29.05 0.65 15.19
C PHE A 12 27.88 1.25 14.37
N TRP A 13 27.89 2.57 14.15
CA TRP A 13 26.90 3.23 13.31
C TRP A 13 27.06 2.86 11.82
N LYS A 14 28.27 2.65 11.34
CA LYS A 14 28.52 2.25 9.95
C LYS A 14 28.08 0.82 9.66
N THR A 15 28.29 -0.12 10.60
CA THR A 15 27.79 -1.51 10.46
C THR A 15 26.28 -1.62 10.64
N MET A 16 25.63 -0.75 11.43
CA MET A 16 24.16 -0.70 11.50
C MET A 16 23.55 -0.15 10.21
N SER A 17 24.18 0.83 9.54
CA SER A 17 23.69 1.39 8.29
C SER A 17 23.70 0.37 7.12
N ASP A 18 24.67 -0.51 7.08
CA ASP A 18 24.78 -1.55 6.04
C ASP A 18 23.74 -2.69 6.21
N SER A 19 23.10 -2.82 7.40
CA SER A 19 22.07 -3.82 7.69
C SER A 19 20.63 -3.30 7.52
N LEU A 20 20.43 -1.99 7.52
CA LEU A 20 19.14 -1.30 7.42
C LEU A 20 18.88 -0.88 5.96
N LYS A 21 18.74 -1.86 5.08
CA LYS A 21 18.39 -1.60 3.69
C LYS A 21 17.05 -2.27 3.38
N PRO A 22 15.96 -1.49 3.18
CA PRO A 22 14.67 -2.05 2.82
C PRO A 22 14.78 -2.80 1.49
N GLN A 23 14.19 -3.99 1.44
CA GLN A 23 14.05 -4.73 0.20
C GLN A 23 12.75 -4.34 -0.47
N LEU A 24 12.83 -3.84 -1.71
CA LEU A 24 11.70 -3.33 -2.46
C LEU A 24 11.35 -4.24 -3.63
N LEU A 25 10.06 -4.41 -3.88
CA LEU A 25 9.50 -4.92 -5.13
C LEU A 25 9.12 -3.69 -5.98
N GLU A 26 9.93 -3.40 -6.98
CA GLU A 26 9.75 -2.20 -7.84
C GLU A 26 8.75 -2.46 -8.96
N TYR A 27 8.06 -1.41 -9.41
CA TYR A 27 7.09 -1.43 -10.50
C TYR A 27 7.47 -0.45 -11.62
N ALA A 28 7.34 -0.88 -12.87
CA ALA A 28 7.68 -0.08 -14.04
C ALA A 28 6.47 0.74 -14.53
N LEU A 29 6.20 1.89 -13.92
CA LEU A 29 5.14 2.82 -14.33
C LEU A 29 5.64 4.00 -15.17
N GLY A 30 6.95 4.16 -15.30
CA GLY A 30 7.59 5.21 -16.11
C GLY A 30 8.93 5.65 -15.53
N PRO A 31 9.83 6.21 -16.35
CA PRO A 31 11.21 6.54 -15.94
C PRO A 31 11.30 7.67 -14.91
N ALA A 32 10.34 8.61 -14.88
CA ALA A 32 10.30 9.70 -13.92
C ALA A 32 9.63 9.30 -12.59
N LEU A 33 9.16 8.06 -12.47
CA LEU A 33 8.50 7.56 -11.28
C LEU A 33 9.37 6.57 -10.52
N ARG A 34 9.10 6.43 -9.23
CA ARG A 34 9.50 5.31 -8.40
C ARG A 34 8.24 4.76 -7.74
N ALA A 35 7.85 3.55 -8.09
CA ALA A 35 6.68 2.85 -7.55
C ALA A 35 7.11 1.49 -7.04
N PHE A 36 6.71 1.13 -5.81
CA PHE A 36 7.23 -0.07 -5.15
C PHE A 36 6.33 -0.55 -4.03
N SER A 37 6.53 -1.81 -3.62
CA SER A 37 6.11 -2.32 -2.30
C SER A 37 7.34 -2.72 -1.50
N THR A 38 7.37 -2.40 -0.20
CA THR A 38 8.38 -2.96 0.70
C THR A 38 8.12 -4.44 0.90
N THR A 39 9.18 -5.22 1.12
CA THR A 39 9.04 -6.53 1.75
C THR A 39 9.07 -6.37 3.27
N ARG A 40 8.93 -7.46 4.02
CA ARG A 40 9.14 -7.46 5.47
C ARG A 40 10.61 -7.55 5.90
N GLN A 41 11.55 -7.46 4.95
CA GLN A 41 12.98 -7.68 5.18
C GLN A 41 13.78 -6.38 5.16
N GLY A 42 14.91 -6.36 5.89
CA GLY A 42 15.86 -5.24 5.86
C GLY A 42 15.60 -4.14 6.88
N GLY A 43 14.83 -4.43 7.94
CA GLY A 43 14.54 -3.51 9.04
C GLY A 43 15.01 -3.99 10.41
N VAL A 44 14.57 -3.29 11.46
CA VAL A 44 14.94 -3.53 12.87
C VAL A 44 13.80 -3.98 13.78
N SER A 45 12.56 -3.96 13.29
CA SER A 45 11.42 -4.45 14.07
C SER A 45 11.57 -5.93 14.40
N ARG A 46 10.91 -6.38 15.48
CA ARG A 46 11.06 -7.73 16.05
C ARG A 46 9.75 -8.49 16.03
N ASP A 47 9.81 -9.77 16.37
CA ASP A 47 8.67 -10.64 16.53
C ASP A 47 7.73 -10.64 15.32
N ASN A 48 6.45 -10.44 15.49
CA ASN A 48 5.46 -10.39 14.42
C ASN A 48 5.63 -9.19 13.47
N TYR A 49 6.47 -8.20 13.85
CA TYR A 49 6.79 -7.02 13.05
C TYR A 49 8.12 -7.17 12.29
N ALA A 50 8.83 -8.29 12.48
CA ALA A 50 10.14 -8.54 11.89
C ALA A 50 10.08 -8.64 10.36
N SER A 51 10.88 -7.80 9.71
CA SER A 51 11.80 -6.82 10.30
C SER A 51 11.53 -5.39 9.86
N PHE A 52 10.94 -5.19 8.65
CA PHE A 52 10.72 -3.88 8.04
C PHE A 52 9.25 -3.46 8.10
N ASN A 53 8.88 -2.74 9.15
CA ASN A 53 7.56 -2.15 9.32
C ASN A 53 7.70 -0.65 9.60
N ILE A 54 6.92 0.18 8.89
CA ILE A 54 6.87 1.63 9.09
C ILE A 54 5.48 2.12 9.53
N ASN A 55 4.53 1.22 9.76
CA ASN A 55 3.18 1.57 10.17
C ASN A 55 3.13 1.79 11.69
N ALA A 56 2.73 2.99 12.12
CA ALA A 56 2.63 3.38 13.53
C ALA A 56 1.32 2.92 14.21
N TYR A 57 0.36 2.36 13.45
CA TYR A 57 -0.98 2.03 13.95
C TYR A 57 -1.20 0.54 14.20
N CYS A 58 -0.15 -0.30 14.06
CA CYS A 58 -0.27 -1.74 14.21
C CYS A 58 0.33 -2.33 15.51
N GLY A 59 0.89 -1.46 16.38
CA GLY A 59 1.36 -1.83 17.72
C GLY A 59 2.86 -2.21 17.81
N ASP A 60 3.65 -1.87 16.79
CA ASP A 60 5.11 -2.04 16.81
C ASP A 60 5.81 -0.95 17.65
N GLU A 61 7.05 -1.18 18.02
CA GLU A 61 7.88 -0.26 18.79
C GLU A 61 8.17 1.03 18.00
N ALA A 62 7.84 2.20 18.59
CA ALA A 62 7.95 3.50 17.94
C ALA A 62 9.37 3.81 17.42
N ASP A 63 10.41 3.37 18.16
CA ASP A 63 11.80 3.58 17.75
C ASP A 63 12.18 2.73 16.54
N SER A 64 11.72 1.49 16.48
CA SER A 64 11.89 0.61 15.30
C SER A 64 11.21 1.18 14.06
N ILE A 65 9.97 1.68 14.21
CA ILE A 65 9.22 2.33 13.12
C ILE A 65 9.98 3.55 12.61
N ARG A 66 10.50 4.40 13.51
CA ARG A 66 11.27 5.59 13.16
C ARG A 66 12.53 5.24 12.37
N GLN A 67 13.29 4.23 12.81
CA GLN A 67 14.51 3.76 12.14
C GLN A 67 14.20 3.17 10.77
N ASN A 68 13.18 2.32 10.65
CA ASN A 68 12.75 1.75 9.37
C ASN A 68 12.25 2.85 8.41
N LYS A 69 11.48 3.83 8.90
CA LYS A 69 11.02 4.96 8.10
C LYS A 69 12.20 5.78 7.59
N GLN A 70 13.21 6.06 8.43
CA GLN A 70 14.42 6.77 8.02
C GLN A 70 15.16 5.99 6.92
N ALA A 71 15.38 4.68 7.11
CA ALA A 71 16.04 3.83 6.11
C ALA A 71 15.32 3.83 4.75
N LEU A 72 13.97 3.86 4.75
CA LEU A 72 13.22 4.00 3.50
C LEU A 72 13.41 5.38 2.88
N CYS A 73 13.40 6.44 3.67
CA CYS A 73 13.62 7.79 3.18
C CYS A 73 15.04 7.95 2.59
N ASP A 74 16.05 7.38 3.24
CA ASP A 74 17.42 7.37 2.74
C ASP A 74 17.52 6.61 1.39
N GLU A 75 16.89 5.46 1.28
CA GLU A 75 16.80 4.68 0.03
C GLU A 75 16.09 5.45 -1.10
N LEU A 76 15.08 6.25 -0.75
CA LEU A 76 14.32 7.07 -1.70
C LEU A 76 15.00 8.42 -2.00
N GLY A 77 15.97 8.84 -1.21
CA GLY A 77 16.64 10.14 -1.29
C GLY A 77 15.70 11.31 -0.96
N ILE A 78 14.81 11.13 0.03
CA ILE A 78 13.85 12.16 0.48
C ILE A 78 13.93 12.36 2.00
N GLU A 79 13.46 13.51 2.48
CA GLU A 79 13.29 13.76 3.91
C GLU A 79 12.07 13.02 4.46
N PRO A 80 12.06 12.63 5.76
CA PRO A 80 10.94 11.89 6.38
C PRO A 80 9.58 12.60 6.29
N GLN A 81 9.55 13.93 6.20
CA GLN A 81 8.34 14.75 6.01
C GLN A 81 7.78 14.64 4.58
N ARG A 82 8.59 14.13 3.65
CA ARG A 82 8.20 13.89 2.25
C ARG A 82 7.73 12.45 2.03
N LEU A 83 7.54 11.66 3.08
CA LEU A 83 6.90 10.34 3.04
C LEU A 83 5.57 10.41 3.80
N ILE A 84 4.47 10.42 3.03
CA ILE A 84 3.11 10.57 3.55
C ILE A 84 2.37 9.24 3.49
N MET A 85 1.83 8.84 4.63
CA MET A 85 0.99 7.65 4.79
C MET A 85 -0.22 8.02 5.67
N PRO A 86 -1.46 7.71 5.26
CA PRO A 86 -2.65 8.05 6.03
C PRO A 86 -2.90 7.04 7.17
N HIS A 87 -3.76 7.41 8.11
CA HIS A 87 -4.37 6.45 9.03
C HIS A 87 -5.60 5.83 8.35
N GLN A 88 -5.38 4.67 7.74
CA GLN A 88 -6.37 3.92 6.96
C GLN A 88 -7.37 3.22 7.90
N THR A 89 -8.64 3.37 7.63
CA THR A 89 -9.73 2.76 8.42
C THR A 89 -10.74 1.97 7.55
N HIS A 90 -10.30 1.57 6.34
CA HIS A 90 -11.08 0.79 5.38
C HIS A 90 -12.32 1.54 4.84
N THR A 91 -12.15 2.83 4.58
CA THR A 91 -13.15 3.73 3.98
C THR A 91 -13.04 3.78 2.46
N ALA A 92 -13.80 4.66 1.82
CA ALA A 92 -13.64 5.07 0.44
C ALA A 92 -13.19 6.54 0.32
N CYS A 93 -12.51 7.06 1.34
CA CYS A 93 -12.06 8.45 1.40
C CYS A 93 -10.75 8.64 0.65
N VAL A 94 -10.70 9.66 -0.20
CA VAL A 94 -9.55 10.05 -1.02
C VAL A 94 -9.08 11.45 -0.62
N ARG A 95 -7.76 11.63 -0.48
CA ARG A 95 -7.15 12.92 -0.17
C ARG A 95 -6.14 13.31 -1.25
N VAL A 96 -6.24 14.55 -1.74
CA VAL A 96 -5.17 15.16 -2.53
C VAL A 96 -4.17 15.81 -1.57
N VAL A 97 -2.89 15.48 -1.77
CA VAL A 97 -1.76 16.04 -1.01
C VAL A 97 -1.04 17.03 -1.93
N ASP A 98 -1.35 18.30 -1.77
CA ASP A 98 -0.91 19.43 -2.57
C ASP A 98 -0.12 20.46 -1.74
N GLU A 99 0.16 21.63 -2.29
CA GLU A 99 0.83 22.71 -1.58
C GLU A 99 0.03 23.22 -0.38
N ALA A 100 -1.31 23.24 -0.47
CA ALA A 100 -2.17 23.68 0.62
C ALA A 100 -2.09 22.72 1.82
N PHE A 101 -1.91 21.41 1.57
CA PHE A 101 -1.66 20.43 2.63
C PHE A 101 -0.38 20.78 3.41
N PHE A 102 0.71 21.14 2.73
CA PHE A 102 1.98 21.50 3.38
C PHE A 102 1.96 22.89 4.03
N ALA A 103 1.08 23.79 3.60
CA ALA A 103 0.90 25.10 4.21
C ALA A 103 0.13 25.05 5.54
N SER A 104 -0.56 23.92 5.83
CA SER A 104 -1.31 23.72 7.08
C SER A 104 -0.37 23.27 8.22
N SER A 105 -0.83 23.44 9.47
CA SER A 105 -0.09 22.98 10.65
C SER A 105 0.03 21.45 10.70
N ALA A 106 0.99 20.93 11.46
CA ALA A 106 1.19 19.49 11.63
C ALA A 106 -0.08 18.79 12.19
N ALA A 107 -0.82 19.46 13.08
CA ALA A 107 -2.08 18.94 13.64
C ALA A 107 -3.18 18.85 12.55
N GLU A 108 -3.28 19.86 11.69
CA GLU A 108 -4.22 19.86 10.56
C GLU A 108 -3.84 18.80 9.51
N GLN A 109 -2.54 18.65 9.20
CA GLN A 109 -2.06 17.60 8.32
C GLN A 109 -2.42 16.21 8.86
N GLN A 110 -2.20 15.96 10.15
CA GLN A 110 -2.55 14.69 10.78
C GLN A 110 -4.08 14.45 10.73
N ALA A 111 -4.88 15.45 11.06
CA ALA A 111 -6.34 15.37 10.99
C ALA A 111 -6.83 15.11 9.55
N ALA A 112 -6.18 15.72 8.54
CA ALA A 112 -6.50 15.55 7.13
C ALA A 112 -6.18 14.15 6.59
N LEU A 113 -5.35 13.38 7.28
CA LEU A 113 -4.96 11.99 6.93
C LEU A 113 -5.74 10.93 7.72
N GLU A 114 -6.59 11.35 8.67
CA GLU A 114 -7.42 10.43 9.46
C GLU A 114 -8.55 9.84 8.63
N GLY A 115 -8.70 8.50 8.63
CA GLY A 115 -9.75 7.81 7.90
C GLY A 115 -9.62 7.86 6.38
N VAL A 116 -8.45 8.23 5.86
CA VAL A 116 -8.16 8.29 4.42
C VAL A 116 -7.57 6.96 3.97
N ASP A 117 -8.07 6.42 2.86
CA ASP A 117 -7.64 5.15 2.28
C ASP A 117 -7.03 5.31 0.88
N ALA A 118 -6.99 6.52 0.32
CA ALA A 118 -6.26 6.82 -0.91
C ALA A 118 -5.65 8.22 -0.88
N LEU A 119 -4.43 8.33 -1.40
CA LEU A 119 -3.70 9.59 -1.56
C LEU A 119 -3.43 9.85 -3.04
N ILE A 120 -3.51 11.11 -3.45
CA ILE A 120 -3.17 11.57 -4.81
C ILE A 120 -2.26 12.79 -4.68
N THR A 121 -1.26 12.91 -5.56
CA THR A 121 -0.39 14.09 -5.59
C THR A 121 0.21 14.34 -6.98
N ASP A 122 0.49 15.61 -7.29
CA ASP A 122 1.30 16.05 -8.42
C ASP A 122 2.70 16.55 -7.96
N GLN A 123 2.99 16.49 -6.67
CA GLN A 123 4.22 17.02 -6.10
C GLN A 123 5.43 16.14 -6.44
N THR A 124 6.55 16.77 -6.80
CA THR A 124 7.83 16.10 -7.05
C THR A 124 8.55 15.80 -5.73
N ARG A 125 9.29 14.69 -5.66
CA ARG A 125 10.03 14.25 -4.48
C ARG A 125 9.14 14.09 -3.23
N LEU A 126 7.87 13.75 -3.45
CA LEU A 126 6.91 13.40 -2.43
C LEU A 126 6.50 11.94 -2.64
N CYS A 127 6.82 11.08 -1.70
CA CYS A 127 6.38 9.70 -1.68
C CYS A 127 5.05 9.61 -0.93
N ILE A 128 3.99 9.28 -1.63
CA ILE A 128 2.71 8.90 -1.02
C ILE A 128 2.58 7.39 -1.03
N GLY A 129 1.94 6.82 -0.02
CA GLY A 129 1.74 5.38 0.01
C GLY A 129 0.73 4.93 1.05
N VAL A 130 0.40 3.66 0.97
CA VAL A 130 -0.53 2.97 1.86
C VAL A 130 0.11 1.74 2.48
N SER A 131 -0.39 1.33 3.63
CA SER A 131 0.13 0.16 4.32
C SER A 131 -0.89 -0.98 4.32
N THR A 132 -0.42 -2.19 4.01
CA THR A 132 -1.27 -3.38 3.87
C THR A 132 -0.65 -4.60 4.54
N ALA A 133 -1.51 -5.53 4.94
CA ALA A 133 -1.19 -6.93 5.17
C ALA A 133 -2.45 -7.71 4.76
N ASP A 134 -2.43 -8.23 3.54
CA ASP A 134 -3.51 -8.90 2.80
C ASP A 134 -4.45 -7.99 1.99
N CYS A 135 -4.81 -6.79 2.47
CA CYS A 135 -5.58 -5.83 1.66
C CYS A 135 -4.83 -5.47 0.38
N VAL A 136 -5.57 -5.12 -0.67
CA VAL A 136 -4.99 -4.81 -1.99
C VAL A 136 -4.46 -3.38 -2.02
N PRO A 137 -3.15 -3.15 -2.21
CA PRO A 137 -2.64 -1.84 -2.56
C PRO A 137 -2.73 -1.65 -4.08
N VAL A 138 -3.14 -0.46 -4.51
CA VAL A 138 -3.11 -0.07 -5.91
C VAL A 138 -2.33 1.23 -6.05
N VAL A 139 -1.41 1.30 -6.99
CA VAL A 139 -0.75 2.56 -7.37
C VAL A 139 -1.15 2.96 -8.78
N LEU A 140 -1.41 4.26 -8.99
CA LEU A 140 -1.77 4.83 -10.28
C LEU A 140 -0.78 5.92 -10.69
N ALA A 141 -0.60 6.07 -11.99
CA ALA A 141 0.09 7.21 -12.59
C ALA A 141 -0.55 7.59 -13.92
N ASP A 142 -0.54 8.90 -14.28
CA ASP A 142 -0.90 9.31 -15.62
C ASP A 142 0.26 9.03 -16.62
N LYS A 143 -0.03 8.92 -17.90
CA LYS A 143 0.95 8.61 -18.95
C LYS A 143 2.11 9.60 -19.02
N ASP A 144 1.84 10.87 -18.67
CA ASP A 144 2.83 11.96 -18.69
C ASP A 144 3.61 12.04 -17.36
N GLN A 145 3.33 11.11 -16.41
CA GLN A 145 4.01 10.98 -15.12
C GLN A 145 3.95 12.26 -14.26
N ARG A 146 2.85 13.02 -14.37
CA ARG A 146 2.64 14.28 -13.63
C ARG A 146 1.93 14.08 -12.31
N VAL A 147 1.00 13.11 -12.26
CA VAL A 147 0.12 12.84 -11.12
C VAL A 147 0.20 11.37 -10.76
N VAL A 148 0.28 11.08 -9.47
CA VAL A 148 0.36 9.72 -8.94
C VAL A 148 -0.65 9.52 -7.82
N ALA A 149 -1.07 8.26 -7.61
CA ALA A 149 -1.95 7.88 -6.51
C ALA A 149 -1.52 6.58 -5.86
N ALA A 150 -1.81 6.44 -4.57
CA ALA A 150 -1.67 5.21 -3.79
C ALA A 150 -2.98 4.93 -3.06
N ILE A 151 -3.52 3.71 -3.18
CA ILE A 151 -4.86 3.33 -2.77
C ILE A 151 -4.79 2.07 -1.90
N HIS A 152 -5.44 2.07 -0.75
CA HIS A 152 -5.70 0.91 0.08
C HIS A 152 -7.09 0.35 -0.21
N ALA A 153 -7.16 -0.76 -0.92
CA ALA A 153 -8.39 -1.42 -1.29
C ALA A 153 -8.57 -2.73 -0.49
N GLY A 154 -8.83 -2.62 0.81
CA GLY A 154 -9.36 -3.73 1.60
C GLY A 154 -10.75 -4.12 1.09
N TRP A 155 -11.33 -5.25 1.52
CA TRP A 155 -12.60 -5.72 0.97
C TRP A 155 -13.75 -4.69 1.13
N ARG A 156 -13.79 -3.95 2.27
CA ARG A 156 -14.78 -2.88 2.48
C ARG A 156 -14.55 -1.71 1.53
N GLY A 157 -13.30 -1.25 1.38
CA GLY A 157 -12.95 -0.18 0.46
C GLY A 157 -13.20 -0.58 -1.01
N THR A 158 -12.88 -1.82 -1.39
CA THR A 158 -13.17 -2.36 -2.73
C THR A 158 -14.67 -2.36 -3.00
N GLN A 159 -15.46 -2.90 -2.08
CA GLN A 159 -16.91 -2.93 -2.19
C GLN A 159 -17.54 -1.53 -2.22
N ALA A 160 -16.96 -0.57 -1.50
CA ALA A 160 -17.37 0.84 -1.48
C ALA A 160 -16.79 1.67 -2.64
N GLY A 161 -16.02 1.08 -3.56
CA GLY A 161 -15.53 1.73 -4.77
C GLY A 161 -14.34 2.66 -4.57
N ILE A 162 -13.46 2.43 -3.60
CA ILE A 162 -12.30 3.31 -3.32
C ILE A 162 -11.41 3.52 -4.56
N ALA A 163 -11.19 2.49 -5.38
CA ALA A 163 -10.40 2.61 -6.59
C ALA A 163 -11.08 3.51 -7.64
N ALA A 164 -12.40 3.40 -7.79
CA ALA A 164 -13.18 4.27 -8.66
C ALA A 164 -13.15 5.74 -8.17
N ASN A 165 -13.33 5.97 -6.87
CA ASN A 165 -13.28 7.30 -6.28
C ASN A 165 -11.90 7.95 -6.48
N ALA A 166 -10.82 7.17 -6.39
CA ALA A 166 -9.46 7.66 -6.64
C ALA A 166 -9.26 8.05 -8.12
N VAL A 167 -9.69 7.20 -9.06
CA VAL A 167 -9.63 7.49 -10.50
C VAL A 167 -10.45 8.74 -10.83
N GLU A 168 -11.70 8.83 -10.35
CA GLU A 168 -12.55 9.99 -10.57
C GLU A 168 -11.94 11.27 -10.02
N THR A 169 -11.43 11.22 -8.76
CA THR A 169 -10.80 12.39 -8.14
C THR A 169 -9.55 12.82 -8.89
N MET A 170 -8.71 11.87 -9.31
CA MET A 170 -7.50 12.13 -10.10
C MET A 170 -7.85 12.79 -11.45
N CYS A 171 -8.83 12.24 -12.16
CA CYS A 171 -9.27 12.77 -13.45
C CYS A 171 -9.89 14.18 -13.33
N ARG A 172 -10.77 14.38 -12.37
CA ARG A 172 -11.47 15.64 -12.13
C ARG A 172 -10.50 16.74 -11.68
N THR A 173 -9.63 16.44 -10.71
CA THR A 173 -8.76 17.46 -10.09
C THR A 173 -7.65 17.91 -11.04
N PHE A 174 -7.09 16.98 -11.83
CA PHE A 174 -5.93 17.25 -12.68
C PHE A 174 -6.23 17.26 -14.17
N ASN A 175 -7.53 17.27 -14.55
CA ASN A 175 -8.01 17.26 -15.93
C ASN A 175 -7.37 16.13 -16.77
N LEU A 176 -7.42 14.89 -16.25
CA LEU A 176 -6.88 13.71 -16.88
C LEU A 176 -8.01 12.85 -17.49
N ARG A 177 -7.66 11.96 -18.41
CA ARG A 177 -8.56 10.94 -18.93
C ARG A 177 -8.18 9.60 -18.30
N ALA A 178 -9.17 8.83 -17.86
CA ALA A 178 -8.93 7.50 -17.29
C ALA A 178 -8.16 6.56 -18.25
N ALA A 179 -8.39 6.69 -19.56
CA ALA A 179 -7.67 5.93 -20.57
C ALA A 179 -6.15 6.22 -20.64
N ASP A 180 -5.71 7.35 -20.10
CA ASP A 180 -4.29 7.71 -20.03
C ASP A 180 -3.63 7.30 -18.70
N LEU A 181 -4.38 6.66 -17.78
CA LEU A 181 -3.84 6.15 -16.52
C LEU A 181 -3.23 4.76 -16.69
N ARG A 182 -2.26 4.48 -15.83
CA ARG A 182 -1.64 3.16 -15.64
C ARG A 182 -1.75 2.77 -14.18
N ALA A 183 -1.94 1.48 -13.93
CA ALA A 183 -2.16 0.93 -12.60
C ALA A 183 -1.27 -0.28 -12.33
N VAL A 184 -0.87 -0.45 -11.06
CA VAL A 184 -0.33 -1.71 -10.55
C VAL A 184 -1.12 -2.11 -9.32
N ILE A 185 -1.66 -3.32 -9.33
CA ILE A 185 -2.24 -4.01 -8.18
C ILE A 185 -1.09 -4.79 -7.52
N GLY A 186 -0.71 -4.35 -6.31
CA GLY A 186 0.45 -4.86 -5.58
C GLY A 186 0.20 -6.14 -4.79
N PRO A 187 1.19 -6.59 -3.98
CA PRO A 187 1.10 -7.78 -3.14
C PRO A 187 -0.07 -7.72 -2.18
N SER A 188 -0.90 -8.76 -2.20
CA SER A 188 -2.10 -8.88 -1.37
C SER A 188 -2.57 -10.33 -1.30
N ILE A 189 -3.61 -10.62 -0.54
CA ILE A 189 -4.12 -11.98 -0.40
C ILE A 189 -4.80 -12.45 -1.69
N SER A 190 -4.45 -13.65 -2.17
CA SER A 190 -5.09 -14.26 -3.35
C SER A 190 -6.48 -14.82 -3.02
N MET A 191 -7.30 -15.04 -4.04
CA MET A 191 -8.62 -15.67 -3.89
C MET A 191 -8.53 -17.00 -3.12
N GLN A 192 -7.56 -17.85 -3.41
CA GLN A 192 -7.41 -19.15 -2.76
C GLN A 192 -7.19 -19.05 -1.25
N ALA A 193 -6.61 -17.95 -0.78
CA ALA A 193 -6.32 -17.71 0.63
C ALA A 193 -7.36 -16.82 1.33
N PHE A 194 -8.18 -16.09 0.56
CA PHE A 194 -9.15 -15.15 1.09
C PHE A 194 -10.53 -15.79 1.27
N GLU A 195 -10.60 -16.75 2.21
CA GLU A 195 -11.85 -17.28 2.72
C GLU A 195 -12.64 -16.22 3.47
N VAL A 196 -13.94 -16.12 3.21
CA VAL A 196 -14.86 -15.13 3.78
C VAL A 196 -16.20 -15.76 4.20
N GLY A 197 -16.91 -15.09 5.09
CA GLY A 197 -18.27 -15.45 5.45
C GLY A 197 -19.30 -15.06 4.37
N GLN A 198 -20.53 -15.58 4.54
CA GLN A 198 -21.64 -15.27 3.63
C GLN A 198 -21.93 -13.76 3.58
N GLU A 199 -21.76 -13.06 4.69
CA GLU A 199 -22.00 -11.62 4.81
C GLU A 199 -21.10 -10.78 3.89
N VAL A 200 -19.85 -11.22 3.66
CA VAL A 200 -18.93 -10.53 2.74
C VAL A 200 -19.34 -10.77 1.29
N TYR A 201 -19.72 -12.02 0.95
CA TYR A 201 -20.25 -12.33 -0.38
C TYR A 201 -21.50 -11.51 -0.67
N ASP A 202 -22.45 -11.46 0.27
CA ASP A 202 -23.71 -10.72 0.12
C ASP A 202 -23.46 -9.21 -0.03
N ALA A 203 -22.47 -8.66 0.70
CA ALA A 203 -22.09 -7.27 0.59
C ALA A 203 -21.59 -6.92 -0.81
N PHE A 204 -20.78 -7.78 -1.45
CA PHE A 204 -20.35 -7.59 -2.84
C PHE A 204 -21.52 -7.75 -3.82
N ALA A 205 -22.33 -8.79 -3.66
CA ALA A 205 -23.47 -9.07 -4.54
C ALA A 205 -24.50 -7.93 -4.51
N ALA A 206 -24.75 -7.35 -3.34
CA ALA A 206 -25.71 -6.27 -3.15
C ALA A 206 -25.34 -4.97 -3.90
N THR A 207 -24.04 -4.74 -4.21
CA THR A 207 -23.65 -3.55 -4.98
C THR A 207 -24.10 -3.57 -6.43
N GLY A 208 -24.28 -4.75 -7.01
CA GLY A 208 -24.53 -4.93 -8.45
C GLY A 208 -23.35 -4.52 -9.36
N GLN A 209 -22.23 -4.09 -8.79
CA GLN A 209 -21.05 -3.61 -9.54
C GLN A 209 -20.16 -4.74 -10.07
N PHE A 210 -20.21 -5.90 -9.41
CA PHE A 210 -19.30 -7.00 -9.70
C PHE A 210 -20.04 -8.19 -10.31
N PRO A 211 -19.53 -8.77 -11.41
CA PRO A 211 -20.00 -10.06 -11.89
C PRO A 211 -19.50 -11.15 -10.91
N MET A 212 -20.33 -11.52 -9.94
CA MET A 212 -19.96 -12.43 -8.84
C MET A 212 -19.37 -13.76 -9.34
N SER A 213 -19.79 -14.24 -10.51
CA SER A 213 -19.20 -15.42 -11.16
C SER A 213 -17.73 -15.24 -11.57
N GLN A 214 -17.22 -14.02 -11.65
CA GLN A 214 -15.82 -13.73 -11.97
C GLN A 214 -14.96 -13.54 -10.72
N ILE A 215 -15.53 -12.99 -9.64
CA ILE A 215 -14.78 -12.62 -8.44
C ILE A 215 -14.98 -13.55 -7.24
N ALA A 216 -15.94 -14.48 -7.29
CA ALA A 216 -16.24 -15.36 -6.17
C ALA A 216 -16.25 -16.84 -6.58
N ARG A 217 -15.76 -17.70 -5.70
CA ARG A 217 -15.76 -19.15 -5.82
C ARG A 217 -16.03 -19.78 -4.45
N ARG A 218 -16.56 -21.01 -4.46
CA ARG A 218 -16.62 -21.85 -3.26
C ARG A 218 -15.49 -22.87 -3.29
N TYR A 219 -14.84 -23.02 -2.17
CA TYR A 219 -13.80 -24.05 -1.96
C TYR A 219 -14.09 -24.83 -0.68
N PRO A 220 -13.73 -26.11 -0.63
CA PRO A 220 -13.80 -26.88 0.60
C PRO A 220 -12.93 -26.26 1.70
N SER A 221 -13.51 -26.01 2.87
CA SER A 221 -12.76 -25.63 4.06
C SER A 221 -12.05 -26.85 4.69
N LYS A 222 -11.16 -26.60 5.64
CA LYS A 222 -10.51 -27.67 6.41
C LYS A 222 -11.52 -28.56 7.16
N GLU A 223 -12.70 -28.04 7.45
CA GLU A 223 -13.80 -28.72 8.16
C GLU A 223 -14.74 -29.44 7.21
N GLY A 224 -14.47 -29.44 5.89
CA GLY A 224 -15.26 -30.12 4.86
C GLY A 224 -16.46 -29.33 4.34
N ALA A 225 -16.82 -28.20 4.97
CA ALA A 225 -17.87 -27.32 4.45
C ALA A 225 -17.33 -26.40 3.35
N GLU A 226 -18.13 -26.14 2.30
CA GLU A 226 -17.74 -25.16 1.30
C GLU A 226 -17.86 -23.73 1.84
N LYS A 227 -16.81 -22.95 1.63
CA LYS A 227 -16.73 -21.54 2.03
C LYS A 227 -16.55 -20.65 0.80
N TRP A 228 -17.04 -19.41 0.90
CA TRP A 228 -16.80 -18.40 -0.11
C TRP A 228 -15.36 -17.89 -0.05
N HIS A 229 -14.81 -17.68 -1.22
CA HIS A 229 -13.54 -16.99 -1.44
C HIS A 229 -13.77 -15.88 -2.46
N ILE A 230 -13.21 -14.70 -2.21
CA ILE A 230 -13.35 -13.54 -3.09
C ILE A 230 -11.98 -13.18 -3.69
N ASP A 231 -11.97 -12.94 -4.98
CA ASP A 231 -10.83 -12.42 -5.72
C ASP A 231 -10.81 -10.89 -5.69
N LEU A 232 -10.10 -10.33 -4.71
CA LEU A 232 -9.96 -8.89 -4.61
C LEU A 232 -9.07 -8.32 -5.72
N TRP A 233 -8.17 -9.12 -6.32
CA TRP A 233 -7.39 -8.67 -7.48
C TRP A 233 -8.29 -8.46 -8.67
N ALA A 234 -9.12 -9.46 -8.99
CA ALA A 234 -10.10 -9.36 -10.06
C ALA A 234 -11.12 -8.24 -9.82
N ALA A 235 -11.60 -8.08 -8.58
CA ALA A 235 -12.56 -7.02 -8.25
C ALA A 235 -11.98 -5.63 -8.50
N ASN A 236 -10.74 -5.36 -8.04
CA ASN A 236 -10.09 -4.06 -8.30
C ASN A 236 -9.70 -3.88 -9.77
N PHE A 237 -9.27 -4.95 -10.45
CA PHE A 237 -9.01 -4.91 -11.89
C PHE A 237 -10.26 -4.50 -12.68
N LEU A 238 -11.39 -5.16 -12.44
CA LEU A 238 -12.67 -4.84 -13.08
C LEU A 238 -13.14 -3.41 -12.76
N THR A 239 -12.95 -2.95 -11.52
CA THR A 239 -13.26 -1.57 -11.14
C THR A 239 -12.46 -0.57 -11.96
N LEU A 240 -11.14 -0.78 -12.11
CA LEU A 240 -10.27 0.11 -12.90
C LEU A 240 -10.64 0.10 -14.39
N GLU A 241 -10.94 -1.08 -14.95
CA GLU A 241 -11.41 -1.22 -16.33
C GLU A 241 -12.74 -0.49 -16.55
N GLN A 242 -13.71 -0.66 -15.65
CA GLN A 242 -15.00 0.04 -15.68
C GLN A 242 -14.86 1.57 -15.58
N CYS A 243 -13.82 2.05 -14.90
CA CYS A 243 -13.46 3.48 -14.89
C CYS A 243 -12.86 3.97 -16.22
N GLY A 244 -12.56 3.08 -17.17
CA GLY A 244 -12.02 3.41 -18.49
C GLY A 244 -10.51 3.27 -18.62
N LEU A 245 -9.83 2.62 -17.69
CA LEU A 245 -8.42 2.23 -17.89
C LEU A 245 -8.36 1.07 -18.90
N PRO A 246 -7.51 1.13 -19.93
CA PRO A 246 -7.26 -0.02 -20.80
C PRO A 246 -6.69 -1.21 -20.02
N MET A 247 -7.14 -2.42 -20.32
CA MET A 247 -6.70 -3.63 -19.61
C MET A 247 -5.17 -3.80 -19.64
N GLU A 248 -4.53 -3.47 -20.77
CA GLU A 248 -3.07 -3.49 -20.94
C GLU A 248 -2.32 -2.46 -20.10
N HIS A 249 -3.04 -1.48 -19.53
CA HIS A 249 -2.48 -0.50 -18.59
C HIS A 249 -2.59 -0.95 -17.13
N ILE A 250 -3.24 -2.08 -16.85
CA ILE A 250 -3.44 -2.60 -15.50
C ILE A 250 -2.56 -3.82 -15.28
N GLN A 251 -1.54 -3.69 -14.44
CA GLN A 251 -0.65 -4.79 -14.07
C GLN A 251 -1.08 -5.38 -12.72
N VAL A 252 -1.00 -6.69 -12.59
CA VAL A 252 -1.21 -7.39 -11.32
C VAL A 252 0.09 -8.06 -10.92
N SER A 253 0.57 -7.81 -9.70
CA SER A 253 1.84 -8.38 -9.21
C SER A 253 1.83 -9.91 -9.12
N GLY A 254 0.65 -10.52 -8.94
CA GLY A 254 0.49 -11.95 -8.76
C GLY A 254 1.09 -12.49 -7.45
N VAL A 255 1.48 -11.61 -6.51
CA VAL A 255 2.10 -11.97 -5.24
C VAL A 255 1.05 -12.14 -4.16
N CYS A 256 0.87 -13.38 -3.68
CA CYS A 256 -0.01 -13.66 -2.54
C CYS A 256 0.76 -13.50 -1.22
N THR A 257 0.36 -12.52 -0.41
CA THR A 257 0.98 -12.23 0.90
C THR A 257 0.84 -13.40 1.89
N TYR A 258 -0.30 -14.10 1.87
CA TYR A 258 -0.53 -15.28 2.71
C TYR A 258 0.41 -16.45 2.34
N ALA A 259 0.62 -16.68 1.06
CA ALA A 259 1.50 -17.75 0.58
C ALA A 259 3.00 -17.41 0.75
N GLN A 260 3.36 -16.14 0.56
CA GLN A 260 4.73 -15.64 0.67
C GLN A 260 4.93 -14.81 1.96
N PHE A 261 4.42 -15.29 3.08
CA PHE A 261 4.49 -14.60 4.38
C PHE A 261 5.92 -14.48 4.94
N ASP A 262 6.86 -15.20 4.41
CA ASP A 262 8.30 -15.07 4.65
C ASP A 262 8.89 -13.79 4.03
N ARG A 263 8.30 -13.29 2.94
CA ARG A 263 8.70 -12.06 2.25
C ARG A 263 7.78 -10.87 2.52
N PHE A 264 6.50 -11.12 2.79
CA PHE A 264 5.48 -10.09 2.94
C PHE A 264 4.67 -10.31 4.22
N PHE A 265 4.23 -9.23 4.86
CA PHE A 265 3.32 -9.36 5.99
C PHE A 265 1.94 -9.80 5.53
N SER A 266 1.33 -10.70 6.30
CA SER A 266 -0.04 -11.18 6.10
C SER A 266 -0.76 -11.23 7.46
N ALA A 267 -1.78 -10.42 7.63
CA ALA A 267 -2.58 -10.41 8.85
C ALA A 267 -3.39 -11.72 9.03
N ARG A 268 -3.80 -12.34 7.93
CA ARG A 268 -4.46 -13.67 7.93
C ARG A 268 -3.52 -14.77 8.46
N ARG A 269 -2.22 -14.63 8.23
CA ARG A 269 -1.20 -15.62 8.60
C ARG A 269 -0.59 -15.35 9.98
N LEU A 270 -0.31 -14.08 10.28
CA LEU A 270 0.45 -13.64 11.44
C LEU A 270 -0.42 -13.03 12.55
N GLY A 271 -1.71 -12.81 12.25
CA GLY A 271 -2.61 -12.06 13.14
C GLY A 271 -2.62 -10.57 12.87
N ILE A 272 -3.60 -9.88 13.44
CA ILE A 272 -3.79 -8.44 13.25
C ILE A 272 -2.64 -7.62 13.85
N ASN A 273 -2.04 -8.10 14.94
CA ASN A 273 -0.88 -7.49 15.59
C ASN A 273 0.42 -7.98 14.90
N SER A 274 0.63 -7.54 13.69
CA SER A 274 1.81 -7.84 12.86
C SER A 274 2.20 -6.63 12.03
N GLY A 275 3.37 -6.67 11.38
CA GLY A 275 3.84 -5.59 10.52
C GLY A 275 2.96 -5.38 9.28
N ARG A 276 3.25 -4.31 8.57
CA ARG A 276 2.57 -3.93 7.32
C ARG A 276 3.59 -3.71 6.21
N ILE A 277 3.20 -4.09 4.99
CA ILE A 277 3.86 -3.71 3.75
C ILE A 277 3.52 -2.26 3.48
N PHE A 278 4.48 -1.44 3.12
CA PHE A 278 4.23 -0.11 2.57
C PHE A 278 4.30 -0.18 1.04
N THR A 279 3.23 0.20 0.36
CA THR A 279 3.22 0.35 -1.10
C THR A 279 3.14 1.82 -1.42
N GLY A 280 4.18 2.33 -2.06
CA GLY A 280 4.36 3.75 -2.33
C GLY A 280 4.67 4.06 -3.78
N ILE A 281 4.43 5.33 -4.12
CA ILE A 281 4.77 5.91 -5.41
C ILE A 281 5.22 7.36 -5.24
N MET A 282 6.22 7.78 -6.00
CA MET A 282 6.66 9.16 -6.07
C MET A 282 7.13 9.56 -7.46
N LYS A 283 7.06 10.86 -7.76
CA LYS A 283 7.80 11.51 -8.84
C LYS A 283 9.22 11.82 -8.40
N LYS A 284 10.20 11.48 -9.24
CA LYS A 284 11.61 11.79 -9.01
C LYS A 284 11.92 13.27 -9.12
#